data_6ca87edb990f8d3d866702078f26f501
#
_entry.id   6ca87edb990f8d3d866702078f26f501
#
_cell.length_a   1.000
_cell.length_b   1.000
_cell.length_c   1.000
_cell.angle_alpha   90.00
_cell.angle_beta   90.00
_cell.angle_gamma   90.00
#
_symmetry.space_group_name_H-M   'P 1'
#
loop_
_entity.id
_entity.type
_entity.pdbx_description
1 polymer ?
#
loop_
_entity_poly.entity_id
_entity_poly.type
_entity_poly.pdbx_seq_one_letter_code
_entity_poly.pdbx_strand_id
1 'polypeptide(L)'
;MALRNIMNFKKDDILKKKSRAVENIDGRILTLLEDMTETMYNANGAGLAAVQVGILKRIIVIDDGRVLIKLINPVIVEEFGEQQELEGCLSIPGVYGRVKRPEKVVVEALNERGQLITLEGTGLLARAFCHEIDHLNGILFIDKVLPGTLVNINQSEPEIR
;
A
#
# COMPACT_ATOMS: atom_id res chain seq x y z
N MET A 1 -6.39 4.18 20.08
CA MET A 1 -5.44 3.90 19.01
C MET A 1 -4.50 2.78 19.43
N ALA A 2 -4.29 1.84 18.56
CA ALA A 2 -3.49 0.66 18.88
C ALA A 2 -2.60 0.28 17.71
N LEU A 3 -1.45 -0.30 18.01
CA LEU A 3 -0.60 -0.89 17.00
C LEU A 3 -1.16 -2.26 16.63
N ARG A 4 -1.11 -2.58 15.34
CA ARG A 4 -1.51 -3.88 14.81
C ARG A 4 -0.30 -4.62 14.29
N ASN A 5 -0.37 -5.93 14.25
CA ASN A 5 0.70 -6.76 13.71
C ASN A 5 0.69 -6.70 12.18
N ILE A 6 1.85 -6.42 11.60
CA ILE A 6 2.00 -6.40 10.14
C ILE A 6 2.21 -7.84 9.64
N MET A 7 1.40 -8.25 8.68
CA MET A 7 1.50 -9.56 8.04
C MET A 7 2.81 -9.67 7.27
N ASN A 8 3.36 -10.87 7.24
CA ASN A 8 4.62 -11.17 6.56
C ASN A 8 4.36 -12.11 5.38
N PHE A 9 4.87 -11.78 4.20
CA PHE A 9 4.60 -12.51 2.97
C PHE A 9 5.03 -13.99 3.00
N LYS A 10 5.98 -14.34 3.85
CA LYS A 10 6.43 -15.74 4.01
C LYS A 10 5.49 -16.60 4.82
N LYS A 11 4.69 -15.99 5.71
CA LYS A 11 3.84 -16.69 6.66
C LYS A 11 2.36 -16.50 6.40
N ASP A 12 1.97 -15.35 5.88
CA ASP A 12 0.58 -14.90 5.88
C ASP A 12 0.01 -14.84 4.47
N ASP A 13 -0.60 -15.93 4.05
CA ASP A 13 -1.21 -16.07 2.72
C ASP A 13 -2.34 -15.08 2.44
N ILE A 14 -2.86 -14.43 3.50
CA ILE A 14 -3.91 -13.42 3.37
C ILE A 14 -3.47 -12.28 2.43
N LEU A 15 -2.17 -11.99 2.36
CA LEU A 15 -1.62 -10.95 1.49
C LEU A 15 -1.90 -11.19 0.00
N LYS A 16 -2.21 -12.42 -0.38
CA LYS A 16 -2.52 -12.80 -1.77
C LYS A 16 -4.01 -12.79 -2.06
N LYS A 17 -4.84 -12.44 -1.08
CA LYS A 17 -6.30 -12.43 -1.22
C LYS A 17 -6.79 -11.05 -1.61
N LYS A 18 -7.88 -11.03 -2.37
CA LYS A 18 -8.54 -9.79 -2.77
C LYS A 18 -9.38 -9.24 -1.60
N SER A 19 -9.21 -7.98 -1.30
CA SER A 19 -9.98 -7.28 -0.27
C SER A 19 -11.38 -6.91 -0.78
N ARG A 20 -12.32 -6.79 0.14
CA ARG A 20 -13.72 -6.47 -0.17
C ARG A 20 -14.01 -4.99 0.03
N ALA A 21 -14.93 -4.46 -0.77
CA ALA A 21 -15.40 -3.09 -0.60
C ALA A 21 -16.00 -2.88 0.79
N VAL A 22 -15.78 -1.70 1.33
CA VAL A 22 -16.41 -1.24 2.57
C VAL A 22 -17.82 -0.74 2.22
N GLU A 23 -18.84 -1.31 2.87
CA GLU A 23 -20.23 -0.92 2.62
C GLU A 23 -20.70 0.20 3.56
N ASN A 24 -20.26 0.16 4.82
CA ASN A 24 -20.60 1.13 5.82
C ASN A 24 -19.36 1.63 6.56
N ILE A 25 -19.23 2.94 6.70
CA ILE A 25 -18.15 3.55 7.46
C ILE A 25 -18.64 3.76 8.88
N ASP A 26 -18.42 2.76 9.72
CA ASP A 26 -18.81 2.75 11.11
C ASP A 26 -17.62 3.01 12.04
N GLY A 27 -17.85 2.91 13.35
CA GLY A 27 -16.80 3.10 14.34
C GLY A 27 -15.62 2.12 14.20
N ARG A 28 -15.86 0.90 13.73
CA ARG A 28 -14.80 -0.09 13.51
C ARG A 28 -13.89 0.32 12.37
N ILE A 29 -14.45 0.88 11.31
CA ILE A 29 -13.68 1.38 10.16
C ILE A 29 -12.83 2.58 10.59
N LEU A 30 -13.40 3.51 11.35
CA LEU A 30 -12.66 4.66 11.84
C LEU A 30 -11.53 4.26 12.79
N THR A 31 -11.77 3.31 13.69
CA THR A 31 -10.73 2.75 14.56
C THR A 31 -9.63 2.07 13.75
N LEU A 32 -10.00 1.30 12.74
CA LEU A 32 -9.04 0.64 11.86
C LEU A 32 -8.15 1.65 11.14
N LEU A 33 -8.71 2.74 10.64
CA LEU A 33 -7.94 3.82 9.99
C LEU A 33 -6.92 4.44 10.96
N GLU A 34 -7.33 4.69 12.20
CA GLU A 34 -6.42 5.23 13.23
C GLU A 34 -5.31 4.23 13.57
N ASP A 35 -5.65 2.97 13.76
CA ASP A 35 -4.69 1.92 14.06
C ASP A 35 -3.70 1.70 12.90
N MET A 36 -4.19 1.71 11.68
CA MET A 36 -3.35 1.59 10.48
C MET A 36 -2.37 2.75 10.37
N THR A 37 -2.84 3.96 10.64
CA THR A 37 -2.01 5.17 10.59
C THR A 37 -0.88 5.08 11.61
N GLU A 38 -1.22 4.72 12.85
CA GLU A 38 -0.24 4.58 13.91
C GLU A 38 0.76 3.44 13.63
N THR A 39 0.26 2.32 13.14
CA THR A 39 1.10 1.17 12.76
C THR A 39 2.07 1.53 11.65
N MET A 40 1.59 2.25 10.63
CA MET A 40 2.43 2.73 9.52
C MET A 40 3.57 3.61 10.03
N TYR A 41 3.26 4.61 10.86
CA TYR A 41 4.28 5.51 11.40
C TYR A 41 5.26 4.78 12.32
N ASN A 42 4.78 3.87 13.16
CA ASN A 42 5.64 3.10 14.05
C ASN A 42 6.65 2.23 13.28
N ALA A 43 6.26 1.77 12.09
CA ALA A 43 7.11 0.97 11.22
C ALA A 43 7.94 1.79 10.22
N ASN A 44 7.86 3.12 10.29
CA ASN A 44 8.52 4.05 9.36
C ASN A 44 8.13 3.81 7.90
N GLY A 45 6.87 3.44 7.67
CA GLY A 45 6.35 3.22 6.34
C GLY A 45 5.74 4.47 5.72
N ALA A 46 5.67 4.52 4.40
CA ALA A 46 5.01 5.57 3.64
C ALA A 46 3.57 5.23 3.28
N GLY A 47 3.20 3.97 3.38
CA GLY A 47 1.85 3.50 3.08
C GLY A 47 1.55 2.17 3.74
N LEU A 48 0.27 1.88 3.91
CA LEU A 48 -0.20 0.62 4.47
C LEU A 48 -1.62 0.33 3.98
N ALA A 49 -1.85 -0.91 3.57
CA ALA A 49 -3.18 -1.40 3.20
C ALA A 49 -3.75 -2.28 4.33
N ALA A 50 -5.06 -2.30 4.48
CA ALA A 50 -5.71 -3.02 5.57
C ALA A 50 -5.37 -4.52 5.59
N VAL A 51 -5.18 -5.14 4.42
CA VAL A 51 -4.78 -6.56 4.34
C VAL A 51 -3.44 -6.82 5.04
N GLN A 52 -2.55 -5.82 5.08
CA GLN A 52 -1.27 -5.94 5.75
C GLN A 52 -1.40 -6.01 7.29
N VAL A 53 -2.54 -5.67 7.83
CA VAL A 53 -2.86 -5.90 9.25
C VAL A 53 -3.94 -6.97 9.42
N GLY A 54 -4.12 -7.81 8.40
CA GLY A 54 -4.99 -8.97 8.46
C GLY A 54 -6.47 -8.71 8.21
N ILE A 55 -6.84 -7.54 7.67
CA ILE A 55 -8.22 -7.15 7.44
C ILE A 55 -8.48 -7.04 5.93
N LEU A 56 -9.36 -7.87 5.41
CA LEU A 56 -9.67 -7.92 3.97
C LEU A 56 -10.73 -6.87 3.59
N LYS A 57 -10.37 -5.60 3.79
CA LYS A 57 -11.20 -4.45 3.41
C LYS A 57 -10.40 -3.48 2.58
N ARG A 58 -11.07 -2.83 1.64
CA ARG A 58 -10.42 -1.91 0.70
C ARG A 58 -10.18 -0.55 1.35
N ILE A 59 -9.16 -0.51 2.20
CA ILE A 59 -8.74 0.68 2.95
C ILE A 59 -7.23 0.82 2.86
N ILE A 60 -6.76 2.02 2.59
CA ILE A 60 -5.33 2.34 2.56
C ILE A 60 -5.06 3.65 3.30
N VAL A 61 -3.85 3.76 3.85
CA VAL A 61 -3.32 5.02 4.39
C VAL A 61 -1.96 5.28 3.75
N ILE A 62 -1.68 6.53 3.46
CA ILE A 62 -0.43 6.97 2.82
C ILE A 62 -0.01 8.29 3.44
N ASP A 63 1.28 8.44 3.71
CA ASP A 63 1.88 9.74 4.03
C ASP A 63 3.08 9.93 3.10
N ASP A 64 2.98 10.92 2.22
CA ASP A 64 4.00 11.21 1.20
C ASP A 64 5.09 12.16 1.71
N GLY A 65 5.11 12.44 3.01
CA GLY A 65 6.00 13.42 3.64
C GLY A 65 5.40 14.82 3.72
N ARG A 66 4.23 15.04 3.14
CA ARG A 66 3.52 16.33 3.14
C ARG A 66 2.17 16.24 3.84
N VAL A 67 1.41 15.19 3.52
CA VAL A 67 0.03 15.02 3.99
C VAL A 67 -0.27 13.56 4.24
N LEU A 68 -1.05 13.30 5.27
CA LEU A 68 -1.60 11.99 5.55
C LEU A 68 -2.90 11.82 4.77
N ILE A 69 -2.99 10.76 3.97
CA ILE A 69 -4.13 10.44 3.13
C ILE A 69 -4.74 9.13 3.62
N LYS A 70 -6.04 9.14 3.86
CA LYS A 70 -6.82 7.97 4.29
C LYS A 70 -7.92 7.73 3.28
N LEU A 71 -7.91 6.59 2.63
CA LEU A 71 -8.85 6.29 1.54
C LEU A 71 -9.59 5.00 1.77
N ILE A 72 -10.88 5.02 1.48
CA ILE A 72 -11.78 3.88 1.55
C ILE A 72 -12.29 3.61 0.14
N ASN A 73 -12.23 2.36 -0.29
CA ASN A 73 -12.62 1.91 -1.63
C ASN A 73 -11.90 2.69 -2.75
N PRO A 74 -10.58 2.83 -2.68
CA PRO A 74 -9.86 3.58 -3.71
C PRO A 74 -9.83 2.84 -5.05
N VAL A 75 -9.95 3.61 -6.13
CA VAL A 75 -9.88 3.13 -7.51
C VAL A 75 -9.02 4.07 -8.33
N ILE A 76 -8.08 3.53 -9.10
CA ILE A 76 -7.32 4.31 -10.08
C ILE A 76 -8.21 4.48 -11.30
N VAL A 77 -8.55 5.73 -11.63
CA VAL A 77 -9.44 6.04 -12.76
C VAL A 77 -8.70 6.53 -14.00
N GLU A 78 -7.48 7.08 -13.83
CA GLU A 78 -6.64 7.50 -14.95
C GLU A 78 -5.18 7.30 -14.61
N GLU A 79 -4.37 6.99 -15.61
CA GLU A 79 -2.93 6.78 -15.51
C GLU A 79 -2.23 7.53 -16.64
N PHE A 80 -1.08 8.16 -16.34
CA PHE A 80 -0.29 8.91 -17.30
C PHE A 80 1.20 8.64 -17.10
N GLY A 81 1.91 8.47 -18.20
CA GLY A 81 3.36 8.37 -18.19
C GLY A 81 3.88 7.11 -17.52
N GLU A 82 5.16 7.12 -17.23
CA GLU A 82 5.85 5.95 -16.71
C GLU A 82 7.03 6.36 -15.85
N GLN A 83 7.27 5.61 -14.79
CA GLN A 83 8.46 5.71 -13.96
C GLN A 83 8.94 4.31 -13.56
N GLN A 84 10.22 4.20 -13.24
CA GLN A 84 10.81 2.95 -12.75
C GLN A 84 11.68 3.29 -11.56
N GLU A 85 11.15 3.02 -10.36
CA GLU A 85 11.84 3.34 -9.13
C GLU A 85 11.90 2.15 -8.18
N LEU A 86 12.82 2.22 -7.23
CA LEU A 86 13.01 1.19 -6.25
C LEU A 86 11.84 1.18 -5.27
N GLU A 87 11.24 0.02 -5.04
CA GLU A 87 10.18 -0.18 -4.06
C GLU A 87 10.57 -1.20 -3.00
N GLY A 88 9.98 -1.04 -1.82
CA GLY A 88 10.02 -2.00 -0.74
C GLY A 88 8.64 -2.09 -0.10
N CYS A 89 8.46 -2.97 0.86
CA CYS A 89 7.17 -3.18 1.50
C CYS A 89 7.35 -3.60 2.96
N LEU A 90 6.52 -3.07 3.85
CA LEU A 90 6.55 -3.43 5.26
C LEU A 90 6.29 -4.93 5.50
N SER A 91 5.54 -5.56 4.61
CA SER A 91 5.24 -7.00 4.67
C SER A 91 6.35 -7.86 4.08
N ILE A 92 7.35 -7.26 3.43
CA ILE A 92 8.48 -7.94 2.80
C ILE A 92 9.77 -7.22 3.24
N PRO A 93 10.14 -7.32 4.52
CA PRO A 93 11.24 -6.53 5.06
C PRO A 93 12.58 -6.90 4.42
N GLY A 94 13.39 -5.89 4.12
CA GLY A 94 14.74 -6.06 3.60
C GLY A 94 14.82 -6.39 2.12
N VAL A 95 13.71 -6.47 1.42
CA VAL A 95 13.66 -6.79 0.00
C VAL A 95 13.26 -5.55 -0.79
N TYR A 96 14.01 -5.24 -1.84
CA TYR A 96 13.79 -4.08 -2.70
C TYR A 96 13.91 -4.48 -4.16
N GLY A 97 13.23 -3.77 -5.03
CA GLY A 97 13.31 -4.01 -6.46
C GLY A 97 12.69 -2.87 -7.23
N ARG A 98 13.08 -2.73 -8.50
CA ARG A 98 12.51 -1.69 -9.36
C ARG A 98 11.19 -2.16 -9.94
N VAL A 99 10.21 -1.29 -9.90
CA VAL A 99 8.87 -1.56 -10.44
C VAL A 99 8.49 -0.45 -11.40
N LYS A 100 7.91 -0.85 -12.52
CA LYS A 100 7.35 0.09 -13.50
C LYS A 100 5.97 0.54 -13.02
N ARG A 101 5.80 1.85 -12.88
CA ARG A 101 4.55 2.45 -12.43
C ARG A 101 4.19 3.64 -13.33
N PRO A 102 2.91 4.05 -13.36
CA PRO A 102 2.58 5.34 -13.97
C PRO A 102 3.26 6.50 -13.22
N GLU A 103 3.66 7.53 -13.95
CA GLU A 103 4.23 8.75 -13.35
C GLU A 103 3.16 9.55 -12.62
N LYS A 104 1.93 9.54 -13.13
CA LYS A 104 0.79 10.24 -12.55
C LYS A 104 -0.43 9.33 -12.55
N VAL A 105 -1.19 9.36 -11.47
CA VAL A 105 -2.47 8.67 -11.37
C VAL A 105 -3.53 9.62 -10.83
N VAL A 106 -4.77 9.34 -11.22
CA VAL A 106 -5.97 9.96 -10.63
C VAL A 106 -6.72 8.87 -9.90
N VAL A 107 -7.00 9.09 -8.63
CA VAL A 107 -7.67 8.12 -7.75
C VAL A 107 -8.98 8.69 -7.27
N GLU A 108 -10.04 7.91 -7.36
CA GLU A 108 -11.31 8.19 -6.69
C GLU A 108 -11.46 7.28 -5.49
N ALA A 109 -11.96 7.83 -4.38
CA ALA A 109 -12.16 7.08 -3.15
C ALA A 109 -13.17 7.79 -2.26
N LEU A 110 -13.53 7.14 -1.16
CA LEU A 110 -14.26 7.78 -0.07
C LEU A 110 -13.26 8.21 1.00
N ASN A 111 -13.51 9.38 1.60
CA ASN A 111 -12.79 9.79 2.80
C ASN A 111 -13.46 9.22 4.06
N GLU A 112 -12.93 9.55 5.25
CA GLU A 112 -13.47 9.05 6.54
C GLU A 112 -14.91 9.51 6.82
N ARG A 113 -15.40 10.54 6.12
CA ARG A 113 -16.77 11.05 6.25
C ARG A 113 -17.72 10.43 5.23
N GLY A 114 -17.23 9.48 4.42
CA GLY A 114 -18.02 8.87 3.37
C GLY A 114 -18.24 9.75 2.14
N GLN A 115 -17.47 10.83 2.00
CA GLN A 115 -17.55 11.73 0.85
C GLN A 115 -16.67 11.20 -0.28
N LEU A 116 -17.20 11.22 -1.50
CA LEU A 116 -16.43 10.86 -2.69
C LEU A 116 -15.43 11.97 -2.99
N ILE A 117 -14.16 11.60 -3.09
CA ILE A 117 -13.08 12.53 -3.38
C ILE A 117 -12.26 12.02 -4.56
N THR A 118 -11.63 12.96 -5.27
CA THR A 118 -10.71 12.67 -6.37
C THR A 118 -9.36 13.27 -6.04
N LEU A 119 -8.32 12.47 -6.15
CA LEU A 119 -6.95 12.89 -5.84
C LEU A 119 -6.04 12.61 -7.03
N GLU A 120 -5.09 13.52 -7.26
CA GLU A 120 -4.01 13.29 -8.22
C GLU A 120 -2.71 13.03 -7.46
N GLY A 121 -1.91 12.10 -7.93
CA GLY A 121 -0.59 11.83 -7.39
C GLY A 121 0.42 11.69 -8.50
N THR A 122 1.62 12.25 -8.27
CA THR A 122 2.76 12.11 -9.19
C THR A 122 3.96 11.55 -8.43
N GLY A 123 4.92 10.98 -9.16
CA GLY A 123 6.16 10.49 -8.57
C GLY A 123 5.93 9.48 -7.45
N LEU A 124 6.44 9.78 -6.25
CA LEU A 124 6.32 8.91 -5.08
C LEU A 124 4.86 8.64 -4.71
N LEU A 125 4.01 9.67 -4.75
CA LEU A 125 2.59 9.50 -4.39
C LEU A 125 1.88 8.60 -5.39
N ALA A 126 2.17 8.73 -6.68
CA ALA A 126 1.62 7.83 -7.71
C ALA A 126 2.03 6.38 -7.44
N ARG A 127 3.31 6.15 -7.11
CA ARG A 127 3.80 4.81 -6.77
C ARG A 127 3.10 4.26 -5.52
N ALA A 128 2.92 5.10 -4.50
CA ALA A 128 2.28 4.69 -3.26
C ALA A 128 0.82 4.29 -3.49
N PHE A 129 0.07 5.06 -4.25
CA PHE A 129 -1.30 4.69 -4.61
C PHE A 129 -1.35 3.33 -5.31
N CYS A 130 -0.50 3.13 -6.31
CA CYS A 130 -0.46 1.88 -7.06
C CYS A 130 -0.07 0.70 -6.17
N HIS A 131 0.96 0.87 -5.35
CA HIS A 131 1.45 -0.16 -4.44
C HIS A 131 0.38 -0.60 -3.44
N GLU A 132 -0.29 0.37 -2.79
CA GLU A 132 -1.31 0.05 -1.78
C GLU A 132 -2.59 -0.50 -2.41
N ILE A 133 -3.01 0.00 -3.56
CA ILE A 133 -4.18 -0.54 -4.28
C ILE A 133 -3.88 -1.95 -4.79
N ASP A 134 -2.66 -2.24 -5.23
CA ASP A 134 -2.25 -3.60 -5.58
C ASP A 134 -2.45 -4.56 -4.40
N HIS A 135 -2.09 -4.15 -3.18
CA HIS A 135 -2.34 -4.97 -1.98
C HIS A 135 -3.81 -5.34 -1.83
N LEU A 136 -4.72 -4.42 -2.16
CA LEU A 136 -6.16 -4.68 -2.09
C LEU A 136 -6.61 -5.73 -3.11
N ASN A 137 -5.81 -5.96 -4.13
CA ASN A 137 -6.07 -6.95 -5.18
C ASN A 137 -5.22 -8.22 -4.99
N GLY A 138 -4.53 -8.34 -3.86
CA GLY A 138 -3.69 -9.50 -3.57
C GLY A 138 -2.37 -9.53 -4.34
N ILE A 139 -1.91 -8.38 -4.82
CA ILE A 139 -0.69 -8.23 -5.61
C ILE A 139 0.40 -7.60 -4.75
N LEU A 140 1.58 -8.21 -4.74
CA LEU A 140 2.75 -7.70 -4.05
C LEU A 140 3.71 -7.07 -5.07
N PHE A 141 4.52 -6.08 -4.64
CA PHE A 141 5.45 -5.43 -5.56
C PHE A 141 6.44 -6.43 -6.19
N ILE A 142 6.81 -7.49 -5.45
CA ILE A 142 7.72 -8.53 -5.96
C ILE A 142 7.16 -9.26 -7.17
N ASP A 143 5.83 -9.26 -7.34
CA ASP A 143 5.17 -9.85 -8.51
C ASP A 143 5.40 -9.01 -9.78
N LYS A 144 5.82 -7.76 -9.62
CA LYS A 144 5.99 -6.78 -10.69
C LYS A 144 7.42 -6.28 -10.84
N VAL A 145 8.36 -6.79 -10.05
CA VAL A 145 9.75 -6.35 -10.07
C VAL A 145 10.38 -6.64 -11.44
N LEU A 146 11.09 -5.64 -11.97
CA LEU A 146 11.82 -5.78 -13.23
C LEU A 146 12.95 -6.81 -13.09
N PRO A 147 13.20 -7.64 -14.12
CA PRO A 147 14.20 -8.68 -14.05
C PRO A 147 15.59 -8.14 -13.65
N GLY A 148 16.25 -8.85 -12.72
CA GLY A 148 17.59 -8.53 -12.28
C GLY A 148 17.72 -7.38 -11.30
N THR A 149 16.61 -6.81 -10.81
CA THR A 149 16.64 -5.67 -9.89
C THR A 149 16.32 -6.01 -8.44
N LEU A 150 15.85 -7.22 -8.17
CA LEU A 150 15.48 -7.63 -6.81
C LEU A 150 16.71 -7.85 -5.94
N VAL A 151 16.75 -7.17 -4.80
CA VAL A 151 17.85 -7.24 -3.83
C VAL A 151 17.30 -7.57 -2.46
N ASN A 152 17.91 -8.52 -1.76
CA ASN A 152 17.57 -8.85 -0.38
C ASN A 152 18.75 -8.49 0.54
N ILE A 153 18.60 -7.42 1.32
CA ILE A 153 19.66 -6.90 2.19
C ILE A 153 19.73 -7.59 3.56
N ASN A 154 18.73 -8.42 3.89
CA ASN A 154 18.69 -9.15 5.17
C ASN A 154 19.51 -10.45 5.15
N GLN A 155 20.06 -10.83 4.03
CA GLN A 155 20.87 -12.04 3.91
C GLN A 155 22.34 -11.69 4.09
N SER A 156 23.10 -12.61 4.68
CA SER A 156 24.55 -12.47 4.89
C SER A 156 25.30 -12.32 3.56
N GLU A 157 24.77 -12.89 2.50
CA GLU A 157 25.24 -12.67 1.13
C GLU A 157 24.07 -12.06 0.35
N PRO A 158 24.24 -10.83 -0.19
CA PRO A 158 23.18 -10.21 -0.98
C PRO A 158 22.81 -11.09 -2.17
N GLU A 159 21.53 -11.38 -2.30
CA GLU A 159 20.99 -12.18 -3.37
C GLU A 159 20.25 -11.26 -4.34
N ILE A 160 20.71 -11.23 -5.59
CA ILE A 160 20.08 -10.44 -6.65
C ILE A 160 19.26 -11.40 -7.51
N ARG A 161 17.99 -11.12 -7.61
CA ARG A 161 17.05 -11.99 -8.33
C ARG A 161 16.44 -11.30 -9.52
#